data_cc2e85e744563e7bcd8c10b9ead7d865
#
_entry.id   cc2e85e744563e7bcd8c10b9ead7d865
#
_cell.length_a   1.000
_cell.length_b   1.000
_cell.length_c   1.000
_cell.angle_alpha   90.00
_cell.angle_beta   90.00
_cell.angle_gamma   90.00
#
_symmetry.space_group_name_H-M   'P 1'
#
loop_
_entity.id
_entity.type
_entity.pdbx_description
1 polymer ?
#
loop_
_entity_poly.entity_id
_entity_poly.type
_entity_poly.pdbx_seq_one_letter_code
_entity_poly.pdbx_strand_id
1 'polypeptide(L)'
;MFGADIGKTILYGLIVALPTAIIAGPIYGTFISKYIPGNPSQELMDQLASEPESSSLPSFSITLITVLLPVFLMLLKTFADVALPDGNFFRVWMDMIGHPISALLLALLLSLYTFGARQGIDSKRILKLLDASLAPTAAIILIIGAGGGFKQMLVASGVGDVIGHMAVNAQISPILLAWLVAAVIRIATGSATVATITGAGIVLPVVDLIPGVNRELLVLATGAGSLILSHVNDAGFWLVKQYFNMTVAETFKTWTAMETILSVVGLIFILLLSLVV
;
A
#
# COMPACT_ATOMS: atom_id res chain seq x y z
N MET A 1 -2.73 11.15 -6.42
CA MET A 1 -3.48 11.16 -7.69
C MET A 1 -4.95 11.52 -7.50
N PHE A 2 -5.72 10.81 -6.69
CA PHE A 2 -7.15 11.10 -6.47
C PHE A 2 -7.45 12.35 -5.62
N GLY A 3 -6.47 12.95 -4.97
CA GLY A 3 -6.69 14.08 -4.04
C GLY A 3 -7.39 13.67 -2.74
N ALA A 4 -7.29 12.40 -2.36
CA ALA A 4 -7.84 11.86 -1.12
C ALA A 4 -7.09 12.37 0.12
N ASP A 5 -7.78 12.51 1.25
CA ASP A 5 -7.16 12.75 2.54
C ASP A 5 -6.44 11.50 3.03
N ILE A 6 -5.17 11.64 3.35
CA ILE A 6 -4.33 10.50 3.72
C ILE A 6 -4.72 9.92 5.08
N GLY A 7 -5.07 10.77 6.05
CA GLY A 7 -5.49 10.31 7.37
C GLY A 7 -6.80 9.53 7.32
N LYS A 8 -7.81 10.04 6.58
CA LYS A 8 -9.06 9.31 6.35
C LYS A 8 -8.82 8.02 5.58
N THR A 9 -7.94 8.05 4.56
CA THR A 9 -7.57 6.84 3.80
C THR A 9 -6.95 5.78 4.72
N ILE A 10 -6.06 6.16 5.63
CA ILE A 10 -5.47 5.25 6.62
C ILE A 10 -6.56 4.69 7.55
N LEU A 11 -7.44 5.55 8.07
CA LEU A 11 -8.52 5.12 8.96
C LEU A 11 -9.45 4.11 8.28
N TYR A 12 -9.95 4.43 7.10
CA TYR A 12 -10.79 3.52 6.31
C TYR A 12 -10.02 2.26 5.93
N GLY A 13 -8.73 2.42 5.57
CA GLY A 13 -7.83 1.30 5.29
C GLY A 13 -7.70 0.33 6.44
N LEU A 14 -7.56 0.82 7.68
CA LEU A 14 -7.50 -0.04 8.88
C LEU A 14 -8.81 -0.80 9.10
N ILE A 15 -9.96 -0.14 8.91
CA ILE A 15 -11.28 -0.78 9.04
C ILE A 15 -11.44 -1.93 8.03
N VAL A 16 -10.97 -1.74 6.80
CA VAL A 16 -11.05 -2.74 5.72
C VAL A 16 -9.96 -3.81 5.88
N ALA A 17 -8.72 -3.39 6.18
CA ALA A 17 -7.57 -4.29 6.17
C ALA A 17 -7.59 -5.30 7.32
N LEU A 18 -8.04 -4.91 8.53
CA LEU A 18 -8.04 -5.82 9.68
C LEU A 18 -8.87 -7.08 9.42
N PRO A 19 -10.17 -7.00 9.06
CA PRO A 19 -10.96 -8.20 8.77
C PRO A 19 -10.46 -8.93 7.53
N THR A 20 -9.99 -8.22 6.51
CA THR A 20 -9.42 -8.82 5.30
C THR A 20 -8.18 -9.64 5.62
N ALA A 21 -7.26 -9.09 6.44
CA ALA A 21 -6.05 -9.79 6.86
C ALA A 21 -6.37 -11.03 7.73
N ILE A 22 -7.39 -10.97 8.57
CA ILE A 22 -7.82 -12.13 9.38
C ILE A 22 -8.32 -13.27 8.46
N ILE A 23 -9.09 -12.93 7.43
CA ILE A 23 -9.63 -13.93 6.49
C ILE A 23 -8.52 -14.51 5.63
N ALA A 24 -7.68 -13.68 5.01
CA ALA A 24 -6.62 -14.13 4.10
C ALA A 24 -5.42 -14.75 4.83
N GLY A 25 -5.09 -14.28 6.04
CA GLY A 25 -3.97 -14.77 6.84
C GLY A 25 -4.37 -15.97 7.72
N PRO A 26 -4.79 -15.76 8.98
CA PRO A 26 -5.04 -16.85 9.93
C PRO A 26 -6.05 -17.89 9.43
N ILE A 27 -7.19 -17.46 8.86
CA ILE A 27 -8.24 -18.39 8.45
C ILE A 27 -7.78 -19.20 7.23
N TYR A 28 -7.39 -18.53 6.14
CA TYR A 28 -6.92 -19.21 4.95
C TYR A 28 -5.61 -19.96 5.19
N GLY A 29 -4.67 -19.34 5.90
CA GLY A 29 -3.39 -19.95 6.25
C GLY A 29 -3.54 -21.25 7.04
N THR A 30 -4.40 -21.28 8.05
CA THR A 30 -4.69 -22.50 8.81
C THR A 30 -5.36 -23.58 7.94
N PHE A 31 -6.19 -23.18 7.00
CA PHE A 31 -6.81 -24.11 6.05
C PHE A 31 -5.77 -24.71 5.09
N ILE A 32 -4.98 -23.89 4.43
CA ILE A 32 -4.05 -24.34 3.38
C ILE A 32 -2.83 -25.08 3.93
N SER A 33 -2.38 -24.75 5.13
CA SER A 33 -1.23 -25.42 5.79
C SER A 33 -1.46 -26.91 6.05
N LYS A 34 -2.72 -27.35 6.10
CA LYS A 34 -3.06 -28.79 6.21
C LYS A 34 -2.71 -29.58 4.95
N TYR A 35 -2.67 -28.90 3.81
CA TYR A 35 -2.45 -29.52 2.50
C TYR A 35 -1.06 -29.26 1.95
N ILE A 36 -0.45 -28.16 2.35
CA ILE A 36 0.87 -27.72 1.90
C ILE A 36 1.69 -27.33 3.12
N PRO A 37 2.42 -28.29 3.72
CA PRO A 37 3.34 -27.99 4.81
C PRO A 37 4.49 -27.18 4.23
N GLY A 38 4.65 -25.94 4.68
CA GLY A 38 5.79 -25.10 4.29
C GLY A 38 7.09 -25.66 4.87
N ASN A 39 8.08 -25.93 4.01
CA ASN A 39 9.45 -26.23 4.42
C ASN A 39 10.34 -25.05 4.00
N PRO A 40 10.69 -24.13 4.92
CA PRO A 40 11.59 -23.03 4.60
C PRO A 40 12.88 -23.54 3.95
N SER A 41 13.40 -22.80 2.96
CA SER A 41 14.68 -23.14 2.36
C SER A 41 15.80 -23.03 3.40
N GLN A 42 16.87 -23.82 3.22
CA GLN A 42 18.05 -23.76 4.09
C GLN A 42 18.63 -22.34 4.10
N GLU A 43 18.61 -21.66 2.94
CA GLU A 43 19.06 -20.26 2.81
C GLU A 43 18.30 -19.31 3.71
N LEU A 44 16.97 -19.46 3.82
CA LEU A 44 16.15 -18.64 4.73
C LEU A 44 16.48 -18.98 6.20
N MET A 45 16.64 -20.26 6.51
CA MET A 45 17.02 -20.70 7.86
C MET A 45 18.39 -20.13 8.25
N ASP A 46 19.37 -20.15 7.35
CA ASP A 46 20.72 -19.61 7.58
C ASP A 46 20.68 -18.08 7.75
N GLN A 47 19.84 -17.36 6.98
CA GLN A 47 19.66 -15.92 7.13
C GLN A 47 19.01 -15.57 8.48
N LEU A 48 18.02 -16.35 8.93
CA LEU A 48 17.35 -16.13 10.22
C LEU A 48 18.22 -16.57 11.41
N ALA A 49 19.10 -17.54 11.21
CA ALA A 49 20.05 -18.02 12.22
C ALA A 49 21.33 -17.15 12.30
N SER A 50 21.59 -16.29 11.31
CA SER A 50 22.73 -15.37 11.37
C SER A 50 22.54 -14.39 12.53
N GLU A 51 23.53 -14.35 13.43
CA GLU A 51 23.52 -13.37 14.52
C GLU A 51 23.56 -11.94 13.95
N PRO A 52 22.77 -11.01 14.52
CA PRO A 52 22.82 -9.62 14.09
C PRO A 52 24.23 -9.07 14.30
N GLU A 53 24.79 -8.42 13.28
CA GLU A 53 26.14 -7.79 13.34
C GLU A 53 26.26 -6.70 14.43
N SER A 54 25.15 -6.28 15.05
CA SER A 54 25.14 -5.30 16.13
C SER A 54 24.91 -5.98 17.48
N SER A 55 25.74 -5.66 18.46
CA SER A 55 25.67 -6.17 19.83
C SER A 55 24.44 -5.69 20.62
N SER A 56 23.66 -4.74 20.10
CA SER A 56 22.44 -4.24 20.73
C SER A 56 21.34 -3.98 19.69
N LEU A 57 20.21 -4.63 19.84
CA LEU A 57 19.02 -4.34 19.07
C LEU A 57 18.16 -3.28 19.78
N PRO A 58 17.48 -2.39 19.05
CA PRO A 58 16.53 -1.46 19.67
C PRO A 58 15.39 -2.25 20.33
N SER A 59 14.88 -1.75 21.46
CA SER A 59 13.74 -2.39 22.14
C SER A 59 12.50 -2.38 21.24
N PHE A 60 11.62 -3.36 21.41
CA PHE A 60 10.37 -3.47 20.67
C PHE A 60 9.54 -2.18 20.70
N SER A 61 9.44 -1.55 21.89
CA SER A 61 8.68 -0.30 22.05
C SER A 61 9.27 0.86 21.23
N ILE A 62 10.59 1.01 21.22
CA ILE A 62 11.25 2.04 20.41
C ILE A 62 11.04 1.79 18.93
N THR A 63 11.14 0.54 18.49
CA THR A 63 10.89 0.16 17.09
C THR A 63 9.46 0.49 16.70
N LEU A 64 8.49 0.07 17.52
CA LEU A 64 7.08 0.32 17.24
C LEU A 64 6.75 1.81 17.17
N ILE A 65 7.24 2.61 18.13
CA ILE A 65 7.03 4.07 18.14
C ILE A 65 7.66 4.71 16.90
N THR A 66 8.88 4.34 16.55
CA THR A 66 9.59 4.93 15.39
C THR A 66 8.86 4.62 14.07
N VAL A 67 8.43 3.38 13.89
CA VAL A 67 7.75 2.93 12.65
C VAL A 67 6.34 3.50 12.53
N LEU A 68 5.59 3.57 13.64
CA LEU A 68 4.22 4.06 13.63
C LEU A 68 4.09 5.58 13.76
N LEU A 69 5.18 6.30 14.05
CA LEU A 69 5.15 7.75 14.23
C LEU A 69 4.45 8.49 13.09
N PRO A 70 4.77 8.27 11.79
CA PRO A 70 4.12 9.00 10.72
C PRO A 70 2.62 8.73 10.66
N VAL A 71 2.21 7.49 10.85
CA VAL A 71 0.78 7.11 10.87
C VAL A 71 0.06 7.81 12.02
N PHE A 72 0.66 7.79 13.22
CA PHE A 72 0.11 8.46 14.40
C PHE A 72 -0.06 9.96 14.19
N LEU A 73 0.96 10.64 13.64
CA LEU A 73 0.90 12.08 13.36
C LEU A 73 -0.18 12.43 12.33
N MET A 74 -0.31 11.64 11.26
CA MET A 74 -1.35 11.84 10.24
C MET A 74 -2.76 11.63 10.81
N LEU A 75 -2.96 10.59 11.63
CA LEU A 75 -4.24 10.36 12.31
C LEU A 75 -4.56 11.46 13.32
N LEU A 76 -3.57 11.94 14.06
CA LEU A 76 -3.75 13.05 15.02
C LEU A 76 -4.16 14.35 14.30
N LYS A 77 -3.56 14.64 13.14
CA LYS A 77 -4.01 15.73 12.27
C LYS A 77 -5.47 15.55 11.87
N THR A 78 -5.84 14.39 11.33
CA THR A 78 -7.23 14.11 10.91
C THR A 78 -8.20 14.26 12.07
N PHE A 79 -7.83 13.82 13.27
CA PHE A 79 -8.63 14.03 14.48
C PHE A 79 -8.78 15.51 14.82
N ALA A 80 -7.68 16.29 14.72
CA ALA A 80 -7.73 17.74 14.98
C ALA A 80 -8.60 18.48 13.96
N ASP A 81 -8.57 18.06 12.69
CA ASP A 81 -9.42 18.62 11.63
C ASP A 81 -10.93 18.44 11.90
N VAL A 82 -11.30 17.33 12.52
CA VAL A 82 -12.69 17.00 12.86
C VAL A 82 -13.12 17.64 14.19
N ALA A 83 -12.24 17.66 15.19
CA ALA A 83 -12.58 18.06 16.56
C ALA A 83 -12.44 19.56 16.84
N LEU A 84 -11.64 20.26 16.04
CA LEU A 84 -11.27 21.66 16.33
C LEU A 84 -11.68 22.58 15.17
N PRO A 85 -12.15 23.83 15.49
CA PRO A 85 -12.49 24.80 14.46
C PRO A 85 -11.25 25.29 13.70
N ASP A 86 -11.46 25.79 12.49
CA ASP A 86 -10.43 26.42 11.67
C ASP A 86 -9.78 27.59 12.43
N GLY A 87 -8.44 27.72 12.31
CA GLY A 87 -7.68 28.76 12.99
C GLY A 87 -7.31 28.47 14.46
N ASN A 88 -7.75 27.36 15.02
CA ASN A 88 -7.29 26.93 16.35
C ASN A 88 -5.78 26.68 16.33
N PHE A 89 -5.05 27.22 17.32
CA PHE A 89 -3.58 27.10 17.40
C PHE A 89 -3.10 25.65 17.37
N PHE A 90 -3.76 24.76 18.09
CA PHE A 90 -3.39 23.34 18.11
C PHE A 90 -3.63 22.67 16.76
N ARG A 91 -4.75 22.99 16.07
CA ARG A 91 -5.04 22.48 14.73
C ARG A 91 -3.98 22.90 13.73
N VAL A 92 -3.56 24.17 13.73
CA VAL A 92 -2.49 24.66 12.84
C VAL A 92 -1.17 23.91 13.05
N TRP A 93 -0.82 23.59 14.31
CA TRP A 93 0.37 22.80 14.59
C TRP A 93 0.21 21.34 14.12
N MET A 94 -0.97 20.76 14.30
CA MET A 94 -1.24 19.40 13.81
C MET A 94 -1.23 19.36 12.28
N ASP A 95 -1.72 20.38 11.60
CA ASP A 95 -1.64 20.50 10.14
C ASP A 95 -0.19 20.49 9.65
N MET A 96 0.70 21.17 10.35
CA MET A 96 2.11 21.23 9.99
C MET A 96 2.84 19.90 10.25
N ILE A 97 2.75 19.34 11.46
CA ILE A 97 3.51 18.14 11.83
C ILE A 97 2.88 16.84 11.34
N GLY A 98 1.56 16.81 11.18
CA GLY A 98 0.81 15.69 10.63
C GLY A 98 0.70 15.74 9.12
N HIS A 99 1.24 16.74 8.44
CA HIS A 99 1.38 16.72 6.99
C HIS A 99 2.28 15.54 6.58
N PRO A 100 1.92 14.75 5.56
CA PRO A 100 2.65 13.53 5.20
C PRO A 100 4.16 13.71 5.07
N ILE A 101 4.59 14.78 4.40
CA ILE A 101 6.03 15.08 4.21
C ILE A 101 6.71 15.34 5.56
N SER A 102 6.09 16.16 6.44
CA SER A 102 6.64 16.47 7.75
C SER A 102 6.67 15.24 8.65
N ALA A 103 5.58 14.46 8.67
CA ALA A 103 5.47 13.25 9.48
C ALA A 103 6.51 12.19 9.08
N LEU A 104 6.71 11.97 7.78
CA LEU A 104 7.73 11.04 7.27
C LEU A 104 9.14 11.56 7.53
N LEU A 105 9.39 12.86 7.39
CA LEU A 105 10.69 13.47 7.71
C LEU A 105 11.03 13.31 9.19
N LEU A 106 10.08 13.58 10.08
CA LEU A 106 10.25 13.40 11.52
C LEU A 106 10.53 11.94 11.88
N ALA A 107 9.80 11.00 11.26
CA ALA A 107 10.04 9.58 11.45
C ALA A 107 11.43 9.14 10.94
N LEU A 108 11.86 9.66 9.79
CA LEU A 108 13.21 9.41 9.27
C LEU A 108 14.27 9.92 10.24
N LEU A 109 14.17 11.16 10.69
CA LEU A 109 15.12 11.73 11.66
C LEU A 109 15.16 10.95 12.97
N LEU A 110 13.98 10.55 13.48
CA LEU A 110 13.89 9.68 14.65
C LEU A 110 14.55 8.33 14.40
N SER A 111 14.33 7.71 13.24
CA SER A 111 14.92 6.41 12.90
C SER A 111 16.44 6.47 12.79
N LEU A 112 17.01 7.53 12.22
CA LEU A 112 18.44 7.75 12.16
C LEU A 112 19.06 7.82 13.56
N TYR A 113 18.33 8.38 14.51
CA TYR A 113 18.76 8.41 15.90
C TYR A 113 18.54 7.07 16.61
N THR A 114 17.32 6.51 16.56
CA THR A 114 16.94 5.30 17.34
C THR A 114 17.57 4.02 16.82
N PHE A 115 17.67 3.86 15.49
CA PHE A 115 18.23 2.68 14.84
C PHE A 115 19.69 2.88 14.40
N GLY A 116 20.13 4.14 14.26
CA GLY A 116 21.49 4.49 13.88
C GLY A 116 22.37 4.88 15.06
N ALA A 117 22.38 6.16 15.39
CA ALA A 117 23.31 6.76 16.37
C ALA A 117 23.24 6.08 17.75
N ARG A 118 22.03 5.82 18.26
CA ARG A 118 21.84 5.17 19.57
C ARG A 118 22.35 3.72 19.60
N GLN A 119 22.38 3.03 18.47
CA GLN A 119 22.90 1.68 18.35
C GLN A 119 24.40 1.63 18.04
N GLY A 120 25.06 2.79 18.03
CA GLY A 120 26.50 2.88 17.76
C GLY A 120 26.86 2.65 16.27
N ILE A 121 25.88 2.77 15.37
CA ILE A 121 26.15 2.64 13.93
C ILE A 121 26.90 3.88 13.45
N ASP A 122 28.05 3.67 12.81
CA ASP A 122 28.86 4.74 12.24
C ASP A 122 28.15 5.52 11.14
N SER A 123 28.37 6.83 11.09
CA SER A 123 27.80 7.72 10.08
C SER A 123 28.04 7.28 8.65
N LYS A 124 29.18 6.67 8.35
CA LYS A 124 29.49 6.14 7.02
C LYS A 124 28.56 4.98 6.62
N ARG A 125 28.18 4.15 7.60
CA ARG A 125 27.24 3.05 7.38
C ARG A 125 25.81 3.58 7.21
N ILE A 126 25.42 4.59 7.99
CA ILE A 126 24.14 5.29 7.82
C ILE A 126 24.04 5.88 6.42
N LEU A 127 25.07 6.57 5.94
CA LEU A 127 25.11 7.12 4.59
C LEU A 127 24.98 6.03 3.51
N LYS A 128 25.66 4.89 3.67
CA LYS A 128 25.50 3.75 2.75
C LYS A 128 24.06 3.22 2.68
N LEU A 129 23.36 3.15 3.82
CA LEU A 129 21.95 2.73 3.86
C LEU A 129 21.05 3.75 3.15
N LEU A 130 21.30 5.05 3.36
CA LEU A 130 20.58 6.10 2.65
C LEU A 130 20.83 6.05 1.14
N ASP A 131 22.08 5.92 0.71
CA ASP A 131 22.44 5.78 -0.70
C ASP A 131 21.77 4.56 -1.35
N ALA A 132 21.73 3.42 -0.67
CA ALA A 132 21.07 2.21 -1.15
C ALA A 132 19.56 2.39 -1.34
N SER A 133 18.92 3.33 -0.61
CA SER A 133 17.50 3.64 -0.74
C SER A 133 17.16 4.54 -1.94
N LEU A 134 18.16 5.21 -2.54
CA LEU A 134 17.91 6.17 -3.62
C LEU A 134 17.48 5.50 -4.92
N ALA A 135 18.09 4.39 -5.31
CA ALA A 135 17.77 3.72 -6.57
C ALA A 135 16.32 3.18 -6.61
N PRO A 136 15.81 2.48 -5.59
CA PRO A 136 14.39 2.11 -5.52
C PRO A 136 13.46 3.32 -5.54
N THR A 137 13.80 4.39 -4.81
CA THR A 137 13.01 5.63 -4.76
C THR A 137 12.95 6.32 -6.12
N ALA A 138 14.08 6.41 -6.84
CA ALA A 138 14.13 6.98 -8.18
C ALA A 138 13.25 6.20 -9.17
N ALA A 139 13.22 4.88 -9.10
CA ALA A 139 12.34 4.05 -9.91
C ALA A 139 10.85 4.36 -9.64
N ILE A 140 10.47 4.50 -8.36
CA ILE A 140 9.09 4.86 -7.97
C ILE A 140 8.72 6.25 -8.51
N ILE A 141 9.60 7.24 -8.38
CA ILE A 141 9.38 8.60 -8.90
C ILE A 141 9.20 8.58 -10.42
N LEU A 142 10.02 7.80 -11.14
CA LEU A 142 9.90 7.65 -12.58
C LEU A 142 8.54 7.04 -12.99
N ILE A 143 8.10 5.99 -12.30
CA ILE A 143 6.79 5.34 -12.54
C ILE A 143 5.64 6.33 -12.28
N ILE A 144 5.71 7.10 -11.19
CA ILE A 144 4.71 8.12 -10.86
C ILE A 144 4.66 9.20 -11.95
N GLY A 145 5.83 9.67 -12.40
CA GLY A 145 5.95 10.65 -13.47
C GLY A 145 5.40 10.14 -14.80
N ALA A 146 5.75 8.91 -15.18
CA ALA A 146 5.23 8.25 -16.39
C ALA A 146 3.70 8.05 -16.33
N GLY A 147 3.18 7.63 -15.17
CA GLY A 147 1.73 7.52 -14.92
C GLY A 147 1.01 8.86 -15.03
N GLY A 148 1.63 9.94 -14.54
CA GLY A 148 1.11 11.30 -14.70
C GLY A 148 1.08 11.75 -16.17
N GLY A 149 2.15 11.48 -16.92
CA GLY A 149 2.20 11.74 -18.38
C GLY A 149 1.15 10.94 -19.15
N PHE A 150 0.99 9.67 -18.84
CA PHE A 150 -0.04 8.81 -19.41
C PHE A 150 -1.46 9.33 -19.14
N LYS A 151 -1.75 9.72 -17.88
CA LYS A 151 -3.00 10.42 -17.53
C LYS A 151 -3.24 11.62 -18.44
N GLN A 152 -2.24 12.49 -18.59
CA GLN A 152 -2.36 13.70 -19.41
C GLN A 152 -2.65 13.37 -20.89
N MET A 153 -2.06 12.32 -21.42
CA MET A 153 -2.37 11.83 -22.76
C MET A 153 -3.83 11.34 -22.88
N LEU A 154 -4.32 10.59 -21.89
CA LEU A 154 -5.73 10.13 -21.87
C LEU A 154 -6.71 11.31 -21.84
N VAL A 155 -6.42 12.33 -21.02
CA VAL A 155 -7.23 13.56 -20.98
C VAL A 155 -7.17 14.30 -22.32
N ALA A 156 -5.98 14.52 -22.86
CA ALA A 156 -5.79 15.26 -24.13
C ALA A 156 -6.40 14.55 -25.35
N SER A 157 -6.45 13.21 -25.34
CA SER A 157 -7.03 12.39 -26.40
C SER A 157 -8.56 12.26 -26.33
N GLY A 158 -9.20 12.72 -25.24
CA GLY A 158 -10.64 12.54 -25.00
C GLY A 158 -11.06 11.11 -24.66
N VAL A 159 -10.13 10.16 -24.58
CA VAL A 159 -10.43 8.76 -24.23
C VAL A 159 -10.99 8.65 -22.81
N GLY A 160 -10.52 9.51 -21.90
CA GLY A 160 -11.05 9.58 -20.53
C GLY A 160 -12.56 9.89 -20.49
N ASP A 161 -13.01 10.86 -21.32
CA ASP A 161 -14.42 11.25 -21.42
C ASP A 161 -15.28 10.11 -21.99
N VAL A 162 -14.78 9.41 -23.02
CA VAL A 162 -15.48 8.25 -23.61
C VAL A 162 -15.66 7.13 -22.57
N ILE A 163 -14.59 6.78 -21.86
CA ILE A 163 -14.67 5.77 -20.79
C ILE A 163 -15.60 6.24 -19.68
N GLY A 164 -15.56 7.53 -19.32
CA GLY A 164 -16.43 8.13 -18.32
C GLY A 164 -17.91 8.02 -18.70
N HIS A 165 -18.28 8.41 -19.90
CA HIS A 165 -19.63 8.28 -20.40
C HIS A 165 -20.09 6.82 -20.49
N MET A 166 -19.23 5.90 -20.90
CA MET A 166 -19.55 4.47 -20.90
C MET A 166 -19.79 3.93 -19.48
N ALA A 167 -18.95 4.30 -18.50
CA ALA A 167 -19.11 3.88 -17.11
C ALA A 167 -20.41 4.45 -16.47
N VAL A 168 -20.71 5.73 -16.72
CA VAL A 168 -21.95 6.38 -16.25
C VAL A 168 -23.16 5.72 -16.89
N ASN A 169 -23.16 5.51 -18.20
CA ASN A 169 -24.28 4.88 -18.91
C ASN A 169 -24.49 3.43 -18.47
N ALA A 170 -23.43 2.70 -18.15
CA ALA A 170 -23.50 1.33 -17.65
C ALA A 170 -23.79 1.27 -16.13
N GLN A 171 -23.93 2.41 -15.45
CA GLN A 171 -24.14 2.52 -14.00
C GLN A 171 -23.12 1.74 -13.16
N ILE A 172 -21.88 1.63 -13.65
CA ILE A 172 -20.80 0.94 -12.92
C ILE A 172 -20.37 1.83 -11.76
N SER A 173 -20.35 1.25 -10.56
CA SER A 173 -19.80 1.95 -9.39
C SER A 173 -18.34 2.37 -9.64
N PRO A 174 -17.96 3.63 -9.38
CA PRO A 174 -16.59 4.10 -9.52
C PRO A 174 -15.58 3.28 -8.69
N ILE A 175 -16.00 2.80 -7.53
CA ILE A 175 -15.20 1.91 -6.67
C ILE A 175 -14.91 0.59 -7.38
N LEU A 176 -15.94 -0.03 -7.98
CA LEU A 176 -15.77 -1.27 -8.73
C LEU A 176 -14.92 -1.07 -9.98
N LEU A 177 -15.10 0.06 -10.68
CA LEU A 177 -14.29 0.43 -11.85
C LEU A 177 -12.81 0.56 -11.48
N ALA A 178 -12.51 1.28 -10.38
CA ALA A 178 -11.15 1.46 -9.89
C ALA A 178 -10.46 0.13 -9.56
N TRP A 179 -11.20 -0.76 -8.89
CA TRP A 179 -10.72 -2.11 -8.60
C TRP A 179 -10.48 -2.93 -9.87
N LEU A 180 -11.43 -2.95 -10.81
CA LEU A 180 -11.33 -3.72 -12.05
C LEU A 180 -10.16 -3.26 -12.93
N VAL A 181 -9.98 -1.96 -13.10
CA VAL A 181 -8.88 -1.42 -13.91
C VAL A 181 -7.53 -1.79 -13.30
N ALA A 182 -7.37 -1.61 -11.99
CA ALA A 182 -6.14 -2.02 -11.31
C ALA A 182 -5.92 -3.54 -11.39
N ALA A 183 -6.97 -4.34 -11.27
CA ALA A 183 -6.92 -5.80 -11.36
C ALA A 183 -6.45 -6.27 -12.74
N VAL A 184 -7.00 -5.72 -13.82
CA VAL A 184 -6.59 -6.07 -15.20
C VAL A 184 -5.12 -5.72 -15.42
N ILE A 185 -4.68 -4.53 -15.00
CA ILE A 185 -3.28 -4.11 -15.14
C ILE A 185 -2.37 -5.01 -14.30
N ARG A 186 -2.77 -5.36 -13.08
CA ARG A 186 -2.03 -6.27 -12.20
C ARG A 186 -1.79 -7.62 -12.85
N ILE A 187 -2.84 -8.24 -13.39
CA ILE A 187 -2.76 -9.53 -14.07
C ILE A 187 -1.83 -9.44 -15.29
N ALA A 188 -1.91 -8.35 -16.05
CA ALA A 188 -1.09 -8.17 -17.25
C ALA A 188 0.39 -7.90 -16.94
N THR A 189 0.69 -7.09 -15.93
CA THR A 189 2.05 -6.57 -15.67
C THR A 189 2.79 -7.32 -14.56
N GLY A 190 2.10 -7.99 -13.68
CA GLY A 190 2.69 -8.63 -12.50
C GLY A 190 3.14 -7.66 -11.39
N SER A 191 2.89 -6.35 -11.53
CA SER A 191 3.36 -5.34 -10.58
C SER A 191 2.20 -4.62 -9.90
N ALA A 192 2.08 -4.76 -8.58
CA ALA A 192 1.10 -4.02 -7.79
C ALA A 192 1.32 -2.51 -7.86
N THR A 193 2.56 -2.05 -7.82
CA THR A 193 2.90 -0.62 -7.92
C THR A 193 2.47 -0.03 -9.26
N VAL A 194 2.80 -0.70 -10.37
CA VAL A 194 2.38 -0.27 -11.72
C VAL A 194 0.85 -0.28 -11.82
N ALA A 195 0.20 -1.33 -11.35
CA ALA A 195 -1.25 -1.47 -11.39
C ALA A 195 -1.96 -0.36 -10.61
N THR A 196 -1.48 -0.03 -9.40
CA THR A 196 -2.06 1.04 -8.57
C THR A 196 -1.91 2.41 -9.26
N ILE A 197 -0.70 2.75 -9.70
CA ILE A 197 -0.39 4.08 -10.25
C ILE A 197 -1.08 4.27 -11.60
N THR A 198 -0.95 3.30 -12.51
CA THR A 198 -1.57 3.36 -13.83
C THR A 198 -3.09 3.27 -13.75
N GLY A 199 -3.61 2.38 -12.89
CA GLY A 199 -5.04 2.25 -12.64
C GLY A 199 -5.66 3.55 -12.13
N ALA A 200 -5.03 4.18 -11.15
CA ALA A 200 -5.47 5.49 -10.66
C ALA A 200 -5.45 6.56 -11.77
N GLY A 201 -4.41 6.55 -12.63
CA GLY A 201 -4.31 7.48 -13.76
C GLY A 201 -5.44 7.32 -14.78
N ILE A 202 -5.85 6.08 -15.08
CA ILE A 202 -6.94 5.77 -16.01
C ILE A 202 -8.31 6.13 -15.42
N VAL A 203 -8.53 5.85 -14.12
CA VAL A 203 -9.83 6.02 -13.48
C VAL A 203 -10.09 7.48 -13.11
N LEU A 204 -9.07 8.26 -12.83
CA LEU A 204 -9.23 9.63 -12.34
C LEU A 204 -10.06 10.54 -13.25
N PRO A 205 -9.87 10.58 -14.59
CA PRO A 205 -10.73 11.40 -15.46
C PRO A 205 -12.20 11.02 -15.37
N VAL A 206 -12.51 9.73 -15.19
CA VAL A 206 -13.88 9.23 -15.03
C VAL A 206 -14.49 9.71 -13.72
N VAL A 207 -13.72 9.64 -12.64
CA VAL A 207 -14.16 10.05 -11.30
C VAL A 207 -14.42 11.54 -11.22
N ASP A 208 -13.62 12.36 -11.90
CA ASP A 208 -13.80 13.81 -11.94
C ASP A 208 -15.11 14.23 -12.61
N LEU A 209 -15.74 13.35 -13.41
CA LEU A 209 -17.07 13.55 -14.01
C LEU A 209 -18.24 13.14 -13.09
N ILE A 210 -17.97 12.43 -11.99
CA ILE A 210 -19.00 11.90 -11.09
C ILE A 210 -18.95 12.65 -9.75
N PRO A 211 -19.90 13.56 -9.46
CA PRO A 211 -19.91 14.29 -8.19
C PRO A 211 -20.14 13.37 -6.99
N GLY A 212 -19.52 13.70 -5.84
CA GLY A 212 -19.79 13.02 -4.57
C GLY A 212 -19.10 11.67 -4.39
N VAL A 213 -18.19 11.29 -5.26
CA VAL A 213 -17.43 10.04 -5.11
C VAL A 213 -16.43 10.16 -3.96
N ASN A 214 -16.47 9.21 -3.02
CA ASN A 214 -15.52 9.13 -1.93
C ASN A 214 -14.13 8.71 -2.46
N ARG A 215 -13.19 9.66 -2.48
CA ARG A 215 -11.86 9.49 -3.07
C ARG A 215 -10.96 8.56 -2.26
N GLU A 216 -11.17 8.49 -0.95
CA GLU A 216 -10.47 7.60 -0.04
C GLU A 216 -10.80 6.13 -0.37
N LEU A 217 -12.08 5.83 -0.61
CA LEU A 217 -12.50 4.48 -1.02
C LEU A 217 -11.99 4.09 -2.40
N LEU A 218 -11.82 5.05 -3.33
CA LEU A 218 -11.18 4.79 -4.62
C LEU A 218 -9.71 4.39 -4.48
N VAL A 219 -8.96 5.06 -3.58
CA VAL A 219 -7.58 4.68 -3.27
C VAL A 219 -7.53 3.25 -2.77
N LEU A 220 -8.40 2.91 -1.82
CA LEU A 220 -8.46 1.55 -1.26
C LEU A 220 -8.86 0.51 -2.29
N ALA A 221 -9.84 0.81 -3.14
CA ALA A 221 -10.30 -0.09 -4.21
C ALA A 221 -9.20 -0.35 -5.25
N THR A 222 -8.49 0.71 -5.68
CA THR A 222 -7.35 0.59 -6.59
C THR A 222 -6.24 -0.25 -5.95
N GLY A 223 -5.94 -0.01 -4.66
CA GLY A 223 -4.98 -0.80 -3.90
C GLY A 223 -5.39 -2.27 -3.79
N ALA A 224 -6.64 -2.56 -3.44
CA ALA A 224 -7.15 -3.91 -3.37
C ALA A 224 -7.09 -4.63 -4.75
N GLY A 225 -7.47 -3.95 -5.83
CA GLY A 225 -7.39 -4.48 -7.19
C GLY A 225 -5.95 -4.81 -7.61
N SER A 226 -4.98 -4.00 -7.17
CA SER A 226 -3.56 -4.21 -7.49
C SER A 226 -2.92 -5.44 -6.82
N LEU A 227 -3.61 -6.11 -5.92
CA LEU A 227 -3.12 -7.32 -5.26
C LEU A 227 -3.55 -8.62 -5.97
N ILE A 228 -4.60 -8.57 -6.78
CA ILE A 228 -5.23 -9.78 -7.34
C ILE A 228 -4.26 -10.64 -8.16
N LEU A 229 -4.43 -11.96 -8.07
CA LEU A 229 -3.78 -12.95 -8.93
C LEU A 229 -2.26 -12.72 -9.13
N SER A 230 -1.51 -12.49 -8.04
CA SER A 230 -0.05 -12.52 -8.11
C SER A 230 0.41 -13.89 -8.64
N HIS A 231 1.03 -13.93 -9.81
CA HIS A 231 1.41 -15.19 -10.48
C HIS A 231 2.83 -15.12 -11.07
N VAL A 232 3.12 -15.97 -12.05
CA VAL A 232 4.49 -16.18 -12.60
C VAL A 232 5.16 -14.93 -13.22
N ASN A 233 4.41 -13.87 -13.48
CA ASN A 233 4.97 -12.59 -13.92
C ASN A 233 5.35 -11.64 -12.77
N ASP A 234 5.10 -12.02 -11.52
CA ASP A 234 5.39 -11.25 -10.32
C ASP A 234 6.66 -11.77 -9.62
N ALA A 235 7.60 -10.89 -9.33
CA ALA A 235 8.80 -11.24 -8.57
C ALA A 235 8.47 -11.77 -7.16
N GLY A 236 7.40 -11.25 -6.51
CA GLY A 236 6.94 -11.72 -5.21
C GLY A 236 6.53 -13.20 -5.22
N PHE A 237 5.88 -13.64 -6.29
CA PHE A 237 5.53 -15.05 -6.50
C PHE A 237 6.76 -15.96 -6.46
N TRP A 238 7.84 -15.58 -7.16
CA TRP A 238 9.07 -16.36 -7.20
C TRP A 238 9.86 -16.31 -5.89
N LEU A 239 9.86 -15.17 -5.20
CA LEU A 239 10.48 -15.04 -3.88
C LEU A 239 9.81 -15.98 -2.87
N VAL A 240 8.47 -15.96 -2.79
CA VAL A 240 7.73 -16.87 -1.90
C VAL A 240 7.99 -18.33 -2.25
N LYS A 241 7.92 -18.66 -3.56
CA LYS A 241 8.25 -20.02 -4.03
C LYS A 241 9.63 -20.48 -3.56
N GLN A 242 10.63 -19.62 -3.70
CA GLN A 242 12.01 -19.97 -3.38
C GLN A 242 12.25 -20.07 -1.88
N TYR A 243 11.80 -19.06 -1.10
CA TYR A 243 12.03 -19.04 0.35
C TYR A 243 11.33 -20.18 1.08
N PHE A 244 10.13 -20.55 0.65
CA PHE A 244 9.39 -21.65 1.27
C PHE A 244 9.58 -22.98 0.55
N ASN A 245 10.51 -23.05 -0.42
CA ASN A 245 10.85 -24.25 -1.19
C ASN A 245 9.61 -24.94 -1.79
N MET A 246 8.69 -24.14 -2.31
CA MET A 246 7.43 -24.62 -2.88
C MET A 246 7.57 -24.91 -4.38
N THR A 247 6.73 -25.81 -4.86
CA THR A 247 6.49 -25.96 -6.30
C THR A 247 5.66 -24.78 -6.83
N VAL A 248 5.67 -24.55 -8.14
CA VAL A 248 4.82 -23.54 -8.79
C VAL A 248 3.34 -23.75 -8.45
N ALA A 249 2.87 -24.99 -8.46
CA ALA A 249 1.47 -25.32 -8.15
C ALA A 249 1.11 -25.01 -6.67
N GLU A 250 2.03 -25.26 -5.74
CA GLU A 250 1.84 -24.92 -4.34
C GLU A 250 1.84 -23.41 -4.13
N THR A 251 2.70 -22.67 -4.82
CA THR A 251 2.71 -21.20 -4.76
C THR A 251 1.41 -20.59 -5.28
N PHE A 252 0.83 -21.15 -6.35
CA PHE A 252 -0.51 -20.75 -6.79
C PHE A 252 -1.59 -21.01 -5.73
N LYS A 253 -1.55 -22.15 -5.06
CA LYS A 253 -2.52 -22.50 -4.03
C LYS A 253 -2.32 -21.74 -2.72
N THR A 254 -1.15 -21.23 -2.43
CA THR A 254 -0.84 -20.47 -1.21
C THR A 254 -0.84 -18.97 -1.48
N TRP A 255 0.20 -18.46 -2.10
CA TRP A 255 0.43 -17.04 -2.33
C TRP A 255 -0.61 -16.39 -3.23
N THR A 256 -0.79 -16.94 -4.45
CA THR A 256 -1.76 -16.37 -5.41
C THR A 256 -3.19 -16.39 -4.88
N ALA A 257 -3.58 -17.48 -4.23
CA ALA A 257 -4.92 -17.58 -3.64
C ALA A 257 -5.09 -16.61 -2.48
N MET A 258 -4.09 -16.45 -1.61
CA MET A 258 -4.11 -15.49 -0.51
C MET A 258 -4.23 -14.05 -1.02
N GLU A 259 -3.41 -13.65 -1.99
CA GLU A 259 -3.46 -12.32 -2.63
C GLU A 259 -4.83 -12.06 -3.30
N THR A 260 -5.39 -13.09 -3.94
CA THR A 260 -6.74 -13.01 -4.53
C THR A 260 -7.82 -12.83 -3.46
N ILE A 261 -7.73 -13.55 -2.34
CA ILE A 261 -8.63 -13.37 -1.20
C ILE A 261 -8.51 -11.96 -0.64
N LEU A 262 -7.29 -11.45 -0.44
CA LEU A 262 -7.05 -10.06 0.02
C LEU A 262 -7.73 -9.04 -0.91
N SER A 263 -7.58 -9.22 -2.22
CA SER A 263 -8.16 -8.33 -3.22
C SER A 263 -9.70 -8.35 -3.20
N VAL A 264 -10.30 -9.54 -3.28
CA VAL A 264 -11.77 -9.69 -3.39
C VAL A 264 -12.47 -9.37 -2.08
N VAL A 265 -11.97 -9.88 -0.96
CA VAL A 265 -12.54 -9.60 0.37
C VAL A 265 -12.34 -8.12 0.72
N GLY A 266 -11.19 -7.55 0.37
CA GLY A 266 -10.95 -6.10 0.51
C GLY A 266 -11.98 -5.28 -0.25
N LEU A 267 -12.26 -5.61 -1.52
CA LEU A 267 -13.32 -4.95 -2.29
C LEU A 267 -14.69 -5.07 -1.61
N ILE A 268 -15.04 -6.25 -1.10
CA ILE A 268 -16.33 -6.45 -0.39
C ILE A 268 -16.43 -5.51 0.80
N PHE A 269 -15.40 -5.42 1.65
CA PHE A 269 -15.42 -4.51 2.80
C PHE A 269 -15.40 -3.05 2.39
N ILE A 270 -14.72 -2.67 1.30
CA ILE A 270 -14.77 -1.31 0.76
C ILE A 270 -16.19 -0.96 0.29
N LEU A 271 -16.86 -1.87 -0.42
CA LEU A 271 -18.24 -1.67 -0.85
C LEU A 271 -19.22 -1.59 0.34
N LEU A 272 -19.02 -2.42 1.38
CA LEU A 272 -19.80 -2.32 2.60
C LEU A 272 -19.57 -0.99 3.32
N LEU A 273 -18.32 -0.54 3.39
CA LEU A 273 -18.00 0.76 4.01
C LEU A 273 -18.58 1.92 3.21
N SER A 274 -18.66 1.82 1.89
CA SER A 274 -19.27 2.85 1.03
C SER A 274 -20.77 3.08 1.25
N LEU A 275 -21.43 2.19 1.99
CA LEU A 275 -22.85 2.38 2.37
C LEU A 275 -23.01 3.30 3.60
N VAL A 276 -21.93 3.60 4.30
CA VAL A 276 -21.95 4.31 5.59
C VAL A 276 -21.23 5.66 5.53
N VAL A 277 -20.27 5.82 4.57
CA VAL A 277 -19.40 7.01 4.47
C VAL A 277 -19.47 7.71 3.13
#